data_f9c36946c2977a06737f745f0ac7c710
#
_entry.id   f9c36946c2977a06737f745f0ac7c710
#
_cell.length_a   1.000
_cell.length_b   1.000
_cell.length_c   1.000
_cell.angle_alpha   90.00
_cell.angle_beta   90.00
_cell.angle_gamma   90.00
#
_symmetry.space_group_name_H-M   'P 1'
#
loop_
_entity.id
_entity.type
_entity.pdbx_description
1 polymer ?
#
loop_
_entity_poly.entity_id
_entity_poly.type
_entity_poly.pdbx_seq_one_letter_code
_entity_poly.pdbx_strand_id
1 'polypeptide(L)'
;TTTYTHRLTGGAFAGAMRLVKQGDGRLVLPKVTQRYTGPTDVWAGTLDFDGTLKNSRLWLNRFASLCSDGGVFKKGIEMDYGARLCPGSKDKAGTIATDSLIMNYGARMVIDLFSNGTADHVKAKTLKLGKKVWENGPAYNTPVLEIVPHYATGTEKIPAGKYAIAEIERIEGDPADIVIEGFGTQKGELSYADGKLWLTVSDTRSPAAVTWKGAVNGNWDLASTENFTSTTTGEDNIFVSGDAVTFDDSAVKTDINLPADVYPRSVNFENETKHFTFSGAAIAGNTGLSKSGAGKVKLNNTNTFSGLVDINGGTLEVSALADADGVERGALGGKDNAIRLNGGGTLSIAKTTGMSHPIVAKSGAINVAAGATAAMHKASITGAGDLIKTGAGQLSLYSGNKIKRFYINAGKVFDEADAHAVGDTVVFNGTTGTLLFSNSIYSYSSDNTHFVVPAGKRGSIYLDGRCVYTGKLTGEGTLDVHSQSVRNTLQGDWSAF
;
A
#
# COMPACT_ATOMS: atom_id res chain seq x y z
N THR A 1 -3.40 -1.72 -9.14
CA THR A 1 -4.77 -1.25 -9.45
C THR A 1 -4.68 0.15 -9.98
N THR A 2 -5.20 0.36 -11.17
CA THR A 2 -5.44 1.72 -11.65
C THR A 2 -6.48 2.31 -10.71
N THR A 3 -6.08 3.24 -9.84
CA THR A 3 -7.04 3.98 -9.03
C THR A 3 -7.93 4.72 -10.02
N TYR A 4 -9.16 4.26 -10.17
CA TYR A 4 -10.08 4.90 -11.11
C TYR A 4 -10.38 6.30 -10.60
N THR A 5 -10.03 7.30 -11.40
CA THR A 5 -10.41 8.68 -11.16
C THR A 5 -11.62 9.02 -11.98
N HIS A 6 -12.74 9.26 -11.31
CA HIS A 6 -13.93 9.80 -11.94
C HIS A 6 -13.92 11.32 -11.81
N ARG A 7 -13.83 12.00 -12.95
CA ARG A 7 -13.89 13.47 -13.00
C ARG A 7 -15.23 13.91 -13.55
N LEU A 8 -15.97 14.65 -12.73
CA LEU A 8 -17.17 15.32 -13.18
C LEU A 8 -16.80 16.69 -13.74
N THR A 9 -17.23 16.96 -14.96
CA THR A 9 -17.06 18.25 -15.62
C THR A 9 -18.42 18.88 -15.84
N GLY A 10 -18.54 20.16 -15.57
CA GLY A 10 -19.80 20.87 -15.80
C GLY A 10 -20.28 21.70 -14.61
N GLY A 11 -21.59 21.82 -14.46
CA GLY A 11 -22.23 22.71 -13.52
C GLY A 11 -22.29 22.24 -12.07
N ALA A 12 -22.97 22.99 -11.25
CA ALA A 12 -23.19 22.68 -9.84
C ALA A 12 -24.38 21.74 -9.64
N PHE A 13 -24.25 20.81 -8.71
CA PHE A 13 -25.39 20.08 -8.15
C PHE A 13 -26.25 21.01 -7.31
N ALA A 14 -27.59 20.82 -7.35
CA ALA A 14 -28.56 21.62 -6.62
C ALA A 14 -29.70 20.75 -6.06
N GLY A 15 -30.54 21.35 -5.23
CA GLY A 15 -31.69 20.70 -4.62
C GLY A 15 -31.36 20.00 -3.29
N ALA A 16 -32.25 19.15 -2.82
CA ALA A 16 -32.14 18.47 -1.53
C ALA A 16 -31.38 17.11 -1.60
N MET A 17 -30.61 16.91 -2.65
CA MET A 17 -29.87 15.65 -2.85
C MET A 17 -28.78 15.43 -1.79
N ARG A 18 -28.51 14.18 -1.48
CA ARG A 18 -27.34 13.71 -0.75
C ARG A 18 -26.29 13.23 -1.76
N LEU A 19 -25.03 13.58 -1.54
CA LEU A 19 -23.90 13.04 -2.31
C LEU A 19 -23.21 11.98 -1.47
N VAL A 20 -23.08 10.76 -2.00
CA VAL A 20 -22.34 9.67 -1.35
C VAL A 20 -21.22 9.23 -2.27
N LYS A 21 -19.97 9.32 -1.80
CA LYS A 21 -18.80 8.78 -2.45
C LYS A 21 -18.44 7.43 -1.82
N GLN A 22 -18.50 6.37 -2.60
CA GLN A 22 -18.16 5.02 -2.21
C GLN A 22 -17.03 4.47 -3.08
N GLY A 23 -16.44 3.34 -2.65
CA GLY A 23 -15.32 2.68 -3.32
C GLY A 23 -14.02 3.47 -3.23
N ASP A 24 -12.90 2.79 -3.48
CA ASP A 24 -11.54 3.26 -3.16
C ASP A 24 -10.99 4.29 -4.15
N GLY A 25 -11.67 4.49 -5.28
CA GLY A 25 -11.24 5.43 -6.31
C GLY A 25 -11.34 6.89 -5.87
N ARG A 26 -10.86 7.78 -6.74
CA ARG A 26 -10.92 9.23 -6.58
C ARG A 26 -12.11 9.80 -7.33
N LEU A 27 -12.92 10.59 -6.66
CA LEU A 27 -13.98 11.41 -7.27
C LEU A 27 -13.52 12.87 -7.30
N VAL A 28 -13.38 13.44 -8.49
CA VAL A 28 -13.05 14.86 -8.68
C VAL A 28 -14.31 15.62 -9.03
N LEU A 29 -14.70 16.56 -8.20
CA LEU A 29 -15.82 17.45 -8.45
C LEU A 29 -15.37 18.75 -9.17
N PRO A 30 -16.24 19.37 -10.00
CA PRO A 30 -15.90 20.61 -10.66
C PRO A 30 -15.67 21.74 -9.65
N LYS A 31 -14.70 22.59 -9.92
CA LYS A 31 -14.32 23.75 -9.10
C LYS A 31 -15.36 24.87 -9.19
N VAL A 32 -16.55 24.61 -8.67
CA VAL A 32 -17.68 25.54 -8.65
C VAL A 32 -18.35 25.53 -7.28
N THR A 33 -19.23 26.49 -7.02
CA THR A 33 -20.07 26.46 -5.82
C THR A 33 -21.18 25.43 -5.98
N GLN A 34 -21.13 24.35 -5.19
CA GLN A 34 -22.20 23.37 -5.09
C GLN A 34 -23.40 23.94 -4.30
N ARG A 35 -24.61 23.67 -4.76
CA ARG A 35 -25.84 24.32 -4.25
C ARG A 35 -26.82 23.37 -3.58
N TYR A 36 -26.52 22.06 -3.57
CA TYR A 36 -27.37 21.09 -2.89
C TYR A 36 -27.30 21.24 -1.37
N THR A 37 -28.33 20.79 -0.66
CA THR A 37 -28.52 21.00 0.78
C THR A 37 -28.43 19.73 1.62
N GLY A 38 -28.54 18.55 1.01
CA GLY A 38 -28.34 17.29 1.72
C GLY A 38 -26.85 17.05 2.04
N PRO A 39 -26.52 16.09 2.91
CA PRO A 39 -25.16 15.83 3.31
C PRO A 39 -24.27 15.30 2.18
N THR A 40 -22.97 15.54 2.32
CA THR A 40 -21.92 14.94 1.51
C THR A 40 -21.18 13.93 2.37
N ASP A 41 -21.24 12.67 2.01
CA ASP A 41 -20.63 11.58 2.77
C ASP A 41 -19.58 10.87 1.90
N VAL A 42 -18.34 10.85 2.38
CA VAL A 42 -17.27 10.08 1.76
C VAL A 42 -17.05 8.82 2.60
N TRP A 43 -17.54 7.71 2.09
CA TRP A 43 -17.50 6.43 2.82
C TRP A 43 -16.19 5.68 2.60
N ALA A 44 -15.57 5.87 1.43
CA ALA A 44 -14.28 5.27 1.11
C ALA A 44 -13.60 6.02 -0.03
N GLY A 45 -12.27 5.86 -0.16
CA GLY A 45 -11.45 6.49 -1.18
C GLY A 45 -11.31 8.01 -1.00
N THR A 46 -11.13 8.73 -2.09
CA THR A 46 -10.80 10.16 -2.05
C THR A 46 -11.86 11.01 -2.74
N LEU A 47 -12.34 12.04 -2.06
CA LEU A 47 -13.01 13.18 -2.68
C LEU A 47 -11.96 14.27 -2.95
N ASP A 48 -11.90 14.74 -4.20
CA ASP A 48 -11.07 15.85 -4.63
C ASP A 48 -11.96 17.01 -5.04
N PHE A 49 -11.89 18.12 -4.30
CA PHE A 49 -12.83 19.22 -4.51
C PHE A 49 -12.26 20.59 -4.11
N ASP A 50 -11.95 21.41 -5.10
CA ASP A 50 -11.40 22.76 -4.97
C ASP A 50 -12.46 23.87 -5.03
N GLY A 51 -13.72 23.50 -4.99
CA GLY A 51 -14.85 24.44 -5.06
C GLY A 51 -15.41 24.84 -3.70
N THR A 52 -16.62 25.38 -3.70
CA THR A 52 -17.33 25.76 -2.47
C THR A 52 -18.50 24.83 -2.20
N LEU A 53 -18.50 24.19 -1.04
CA LEU A 53 -19.64 23.45 -0.51
C LEU A 53 -20.41 24.36 0.45
N LYS A 54 -21.44 25.04 -0.09
CA LYS A 54 -22.09 26.14 0.64
C LYS A 54 -23.09 25.67 1.69
N ASN A 55 -23.93 24.69 1.35
CA ASN A 55 -25.11 24.33 2.13
C ASN A 55 -25.08 22.90 2.67
N SER A 56 -24.08 22.11 2.31
CA SER A 56 -23.93 20.71 2.68
C SER A 56 -22.81 20.55 3.71
N ARG A 57 -23.07 19.73 4.73
CA ARG A 57 -22.03 19.26 5.66
C ARG A 57 -21.26 18.13 4.99
N LEU A 58 -19.94 18.08 5.18
CA LEU A 58 -19.08 17.02 4.72
C LEU A 58 -18.72 16.07 5.88
N TRP A 59 -18.95 14.80 5.66
CA TRP A 59 -18.52 13.74 6.56
C TRP A 59 -17.54 12.80 5.87
N LEU A 60 -16.34 12.68 6.46
CA LEU A 60 -15.32 11.71 6.07
C LEU A 60 -15.42 10.50 7.00
N ASN A 61 -15.87 9.39 6.47
CA ASN A 61 -15.96 8.14 7.19
C ASN A 61 -14.56 7.53 7.39
N ARG A 62 -14.46 6.43 8.11
CA ARG A 62 -13.19 5.76 8.43
C ARG A 62 -12.33 5.57 7.18
N PHE A 63 -11.06 6.05 7.26
CA PHE A 63 -10.06 5.97 6.20
C PHE A 63 -10.38 6.68 4.89
N ALA A 64 -11.50 7.40 4.82
CA ALA A 64 -11.81 8.26 3.68
C ALA A 64 -10.93 9.51 3.66
N SER A 65 -10.71 10.07 2.47
CA SER A 65 -9.85 11.24 2.30
C SER A 65 -10.58 12.38 1.60
N LEU A 66 -10.32 13.60 2.05
CA LEU A 66 -10.59 14.84 1.30
C LEU A 66 -9.26 15.46 0.89
N CYS A 67 -9.04 15.62 -0.42
CA CYS A 67 -7.95 16.42 -0.95
C CYS A 67 -8.51 17.68 -1.60
N SER A 68 -7.85 18.83 -1.37
CA SER A 68 -8.35 20.09 -1.90
C SER A 68 -7.29 21.20 -1.91
N ASP A 69 -7.20 21.92 -3.03
CA ASP A 69 -6.41 23.15 -3.14
C ASP A 69 -7.36 24.36 -3.30
N GLY A 70 -7.71 24.97 -2.18
CA GLY A 70 -8.58 26.14 -2.12
C GLY A 70 -10.07 25.84 -1.91
N GLY A 71 -10.44 24.63 -1.51
CA GLY A 71 -11.82 24.27 -1.22
C GLY A 71 -12.39 24.97 0.01
N VAL A 72 -13.68 25.32 -0.03
CA VAL A 72 -14.41 26.03 1.03
C VAL A 72 -15.64 25.24 1.47
N PHE A 73 -15.72 24.86 2.73
CA PHE A 73 -16.76 23.99 3.32
C PHE A 73 -17.56 24.73 4.41
N LYS A 74 -18.63 25.44 4.01
CA LYS A 74 -19.36 26.37 4.89
C LYS A 74 -20.20 25.74 6.00
N LYS A 75 -20.52 24.45 5.89
CA LYS A 75 -21.31 23.72 6.92
C LYS A 75 -20.49 22.76 7.75
N GLY A 76 -19.17 22.84 7.62
CA GLY A 76 -18.23 22.05 8.39
C GLY A 76 -17.81 20.74 7.73
N ILE A 77 -16.70 20.25 8.26
CA ILE A 77 -16.10 18.94 7.95
C ILE A 77 -16.05 18.14 9.26
N GLU A 78 -16.56 16.93 9.23
CA GLU A 78 -16.45 15.98 10.34
C GLU A 78 -15.68 14.77 9.87
N MET A 79 -14.69 14.33 10.66
CA MET A 79 -13.75 13.29 10.32
C MET A 79 -13.78 12.17 11.33
N ASP A 80 -13.98 10.94 10.85
CA ASP A 80 -13.93 9.72 11.65
C ASP A 80 -12.50 9.17 11.77
N TYR A 81 -12.35 8.07 12.53
CA TYR A 81 -11.07 7.38 12.74
C TYR A 81 -10.35 7.09 11.42
N GLY A 82 -9.08 7.50 11.32
CA GLY A 82 -8.24 7.29 10.14
C GLY A 82 -8.63 8.12 8.91
N ALA A 83 -9.70 8.94 8.99
CA ALA A 83 -10.03 9.85 7.92
C ALA A 83 -8.94 10.92 7.75
N ARG A 84 -8.69 11.34 6.50
CA ARG A 84 -7.57 12.21 6.15
C ARG A 84 -8.06 13.50 5.51
N LEU A 85 -7.55 14.62 5.99
CA LEU A 85 -7.73 15.94 5.41
C LEU A 85 -6.39 16.38 4.81
N CYS A 86 -6.33 16.51 3.48
CA CYS A 86 -5.11 16.81 2.76
C CYS A 86 -5.28 18.13 1.99
N PRO A 87 -4.88 19.28 2.55
CA PRO A 87 -4.80 20.52 1.79
C PRO A 87 -3.72 20.44 0.71
N GLY A 88 -3.91 21.15 -0.39
CA GLY A 88 -2.90 21.23 -1.44
C GLY A 88 -2.72 19.97 -2.27
N SER A 89 -1.53 19.82 -2.79
CA SER A 89 -1.10 18.67 -3.58
C SER A 89 0.35 18.32 -3.23
N LYS A 90 0.80 17.14 -3.64
CA LYS A 90 2.19 16.70 -3.41
C LYS A 90 3.28 17.65 -3.94
N ASP A 91 2.93 18.56 -4.84
CA ASP A 91 3.89 19.45 -5.50
C ASP A 91 3.75 20.90 -5.06
N LYS A 92 2.70 21.23 -4.28
CA LYS A 92 2.37 22.62 -3.92
C LYS A 92 1.52 22.70 -2.66
N ALA A 93 1.92 23.58 -1.76
CA ALA A 93 1.13 23.95 -0.58
C ALA A 93 -0.25 24.51 -0.98
N GLY A 94 -1.28 24.07 -0.29
CA GLY A 94 -2.64 24.50 -0.51
C GLY A 94 -3.39 24.84 0.76
N THR A 95 -4.66 25.23 0.60
CA THR A 95 -5.50 25.65 1.73
C THR A 95 -6.87 25.01 1.65
N ILE A 96 -7.36 24.52 2.79
CA ILE A 96 -8.77 24.14 2.99
C ILE A 96 -9.39 25.12 3.97
N ALA A 97 -10.58 25.65 3.66
CA ALA A 97 -11.32 26.54 4.54
C ALA A 97 -12.66 25.92 4.95
N THR A 98 -12.99 26.00 6.24
CA THR A 98 -14.25 25.49 6.77
C THR A 98 -14.75 26.34 7.94
N ASP A 99 -16.08 26.37 8.19
CA ASP A 99 -16.60 27.02 9.40
C ASP A 99 -16.37 26.15 10.65
N SER A 100 -16.40 24.83 10.51
CA SER A 100 -16.14 23.89 11.61
C SER A 100 -15.36 22.69 11.12
N LEU A 101 -14.29 22.34 11.84
CA LEU A 101 -13.55 21.12 11.64
C LEU A 101 -13.66 20.26 12.90
N ILE A 102 -14.27 19.10 12.79
CA ILE A 102 -14.34 18.12 13.88
C ILE A 102 -13.40 16.97 13.51
N MET A 103 -12.36 16.82 14.29
CA MET A 103 -11.42 15.71 14.17
C MET A 103 -11.70 14.72 15.31
N ASN A 104 -12.39 13.62 15.01
CA ASN A 104 -12.58 12.56 15.98
C ASN A 104 -11.26 11.83 16.24
N TYR A 105 -11.20 10.99 17.28
CA TYR A 105 -9.98 10.24 17.63
C TYR A 105 -9.41 9.50 16.40
N GLY A 106 -8.10 9.61 16.21
CA GLY A 106 -7.38 8.99 15.09
C GLY A 106 -7.64 9.64 13.73
N ALA A 107 -8.44 10.70 13.63
CA ALA A 107 -8.56 11.51 12.41
C ALA A 107 -7.24 12.23 12.13
N ARG A 108 -6.87 12.37 10.87
CA ARG A 108 -5.56 12.84 10.44
C ARG A 108 -5.66 14.14 9.64
N MET A 109 -5.03 15.18 10.13
CA MET A 109 -4.73 16.37 9.33
C MET A 109 -3.36 16.17 8.70
N VAL A 110 -3.30 16.06 7.39
CA VAL A 110 -2.07 15.84 6.62
C VAL A 110 -1.56 17.18 6.16
N ILE A 111 -0.36 17.55 6.55
CA ILE A 111 0.26 18.83 6.21
C ILE A 111 1.56 18.56 5.45
N ASP A 112 1.57 18.95 4.19
CA ASP A 112 2.76 18.94 3.38
C ASP A 112 3.64 20.13 3.81
N LEU A 113 4.89 19.83 4.17
CA LEU A 113 5.94 20.85 4.44
C LEU A 113 6.97 20.81 3.34
N PHE A 114 7.23 21.97 2.73
CA PHE A 114 8.16 22.09 1.62
C PHE A 114 9.49 22.70 2.06
N SER A 115 10.58 22.27 1.44
CA SER A 115 11.94 22.77 1.71
C SER A 115 12.13 24.26 1.40
N ASN A 116 11.21 24.86 0.64
CA ASN A 116 11.19 26.31 0.39
C ASN A 116 10.56 27.12 1.54
N GLY A 117 10.17 26.47 2.64
CA GLY A 117 9.56 27.11 3.79
C GLY A 117 8.04 27.28 3.70
N THR A 118 7.40 26.72 2.69
CA THR A 118 5.93 26.73 2.61
C THR A 118 5.31 25.49 3.24
N ALA A 119 4.06 25.60 3.70
CA ALA A 119 3.31 24.52 4.31
C ALA A 119 1.86 24.56 3.82
N ASP A 120 1.22 23.41 3.86
CA ASP A 120 -0.23 23.34 3.76
C ASP A 120 -0.91 24.09 4.89
N HIS A 121 -2.15 24.51 4.66
CA HIS A 121 -2.85 25.37 5.58
C HIS A 121 -4.34 25.03 5.71
N VAL A 122 -4.83 25.03 6.95
CA VAL A 122 -6.26 24.85 7.25
C VAL A 122 -6.80 26.13 7.89
N LYS A 123 -7.94 26.63 7.38
CA LYS A 123 -8.67 27.75 7.97
C LYS A 123 -9.99 27.26 8.55
N ALA A 124 -10.19 27.43 9.86
CA ALA A 124 -11.45 27.05 10.51
C ALA A 124 -11.87 28.09 11.56
N LYS A 125 -13.18 28.36 11.66
CA LYS A 125 -13.66 29.14 12.80
C LYS A 125 -13.60 28.32 14.08
N THR A 126 -13.95 27.04 14.02
CA THR A 126 -13.86 26.13 15.17
C THR A 126 -13.14 24.86 14.77
N LEU A 127 -12.14 24.48 15.57
CA LEU A 127 -11.55 23.14 15.56
C LEU A 127 -11.99 22.42 16.81
N LYS A 128 -12.63 21.27 16.67
CA LYS A 128 -13.00 20.39 17.77
C LYS A 128 -12.16 19.13 17.73
N LEU A 129 -11.43 18.87 18.82
CA LEU A 129 -10.59 17.70 18.99
C LEU A 129 -11.36 16.64 19.79
N GLY A 130 -11.75 15.57 19.12
CA GLY A 130 -12.43 14.43 19.73
C GLY A 130 -11.46 13.53 20.44
N LYS A 131 -11.74 13.22 21.70
CA LYS A 131 -10.95 12.31 22.54
C LYS A 131 -11.80 11.10 22.88
N LYS A 132 -11.29 9.89 22.64
CA LYS A 132 -11.92 8.66 23.10
C LYS A 132 -11.08 8.07 24.24
N VAL A 133 -11.68 8.00 25.41
CA VAL A 133 -11.06 7.35 26.58
C VAL A 133 -11.48 5.89 26.56
N TRP A 134 -10.57 5.03 26.10
CA TRP A 134 -10.68 3.57 26.26
C TRP A 134 -9.47 3.11 27.06
N GLU A 135 -9.70 2.54 28.23
CA GLU A 135 -8.64 2.09 29.14
C GLU A 135 -7.71 1.00 28.56
N ASN A 136 -8.10 0.34 27.46
CA ASN A 136 -7.32 -0.73 26.82
C ASN A 136 -7.41 -0.66 25.27
N GLY A 137 -7.53 0.52 24.67
CA GLY A 137 -7.67 0.70 23.24
C GLY A 137 -6.34 0.90 22.50
N PRO A 138 -6.36 0.88 21.13
CA PRO A 138 -5.16 1.12 20.34
C PRO A 138 -4.59 2.53 20.56
N ALA A 139 -3.31 2.72 20.26
CA ALA A 139 -2.46 3.87 20.57
C ALA A 139 -2.96 5.26 20.11
N TYR A 140 -4.07 5.36 19.40
CA TYR A 140 -4.59 6.61 18.84
C TYR A 140 -5.94 6.99 19.47
N ASN A 141 -5.90 7.44 20.70
CA ASN A 141 -7.09 8.01 21.37
C ASN A 141 -7.29 9.51 21.07
N THR A 142 -6.48 10.09 20.20
CA THR A 142 -6.43 11.53 19.92
C THR A 142 -6.29 11.78 18.42
N PRO A 143 -6.62 12.99 17.93
CA PRO A 143 -6.33 13.41 16.57
C PRO A 143 -4.83 13.38 16.25
N VAL A 144 -4.51 13.21 14.98
CA VAL A 144 -3.14 13.11 14.47
C VAL A 144 -2.85 14.25 13.51
N LEU A 145 -1.70 14.90 13.68
CA LEU A 145 -1.08 15.75 12.68
C LEU A 145 -0.01 14.93 11.96
N GLU A 146 -0.29 14.55 10.74
CA GLU A 146 0.64 13.83 9.88
C GLU A 146 1.41 14.80 9.01
N ILE A 147 2.72 14.87 9.20
CA ILE A 147 3.61 15.74 8.42
C ILE A 147 4.20 14.95 7.26
N VAL A 148 4.09 15.52 6.07
CA VAL A 148 4.68 14.97 4.85
C VAL A 148 5.76 15.94 4.37
N PRO A 149 7.05 15.66 4.63
CA PRO A 149 8.12 16.54 4.22
C PRO A 149 8.44 16.38 2.73
N HIS A 150 8.49 17.49 2.00
CA HIS A 150 8.94 17.57 0.61
C HIS A 150 10.31 18.22 0.55
N TYR A 151 11.33 17.41 0.37
CA TYR A 151 12.72 17.87 0.33
C TYR A 151 13.10 18.35 -1.07
N ALA A 152 13.90 19.43 -1.16
CA ALA A 152 14.59 19.76 -2.41
C ALA A 152 15.71 18.74 -2.66
N THR A 153 16.05 18.55 -3.92
CA THR A 153 17.18 17.67 -4.31
C THR A 153 18.45 18.10 -3.58
N GLY A 154 19.01 17.21 -2.78
CA GLY A 154 20.23 17.45 -2.00
C GLY A 154 20.04 18.14 -0.64
N THR A 155 18.80 18.47 -0.25
CA THR A 155 18.51 19.01 1.08
C THR A 155 17.49 18.10 1.78
N GLU A 156 17.87 17.25 2.65
CA GLU A 156 16.95 16.34 3.32
C GLU A 156 16.39 16.93 4.62
N LYS A 157 16.12 18.26 4.61
CA LYS A 157 15.61 19.01 5.74
C LYS A 157 14.54 20.01 5.33
N ILE A 158 13.56 20.16 6.20
CA ILE A 158 12.67 21.33 6.23
C ILE A 158 13.41 22.42 7.04
N PRO A 159 13.45 23.68 6.59
CA PRO A 159 14.09 24.74 7.37
C PRO A 159 13.56 24.80 8.80
N ALA A 160 14.45 24.82 9.80
CA ALA A 160 14.04 24.99 11.18
C ALA A 160 13.33 26.35 11.35
N GLY A 161 12.25 26.36 12.14
CA GLY A 161 11.44 27.57 12.30
C GLY A 161 9.99 27.29 12.70
N LYS A 162 9.16 28.31 12.60
CA LYS A 162 7.73 28.24 12.90
C LYS A 162 6.89 28.30 11.62
N TYR A 163 6.02 27.34 11.46
CA TYR A 163 5.09 27.22 10.34
C TYR A 163 3.66 27.39 10.85
N ALA A 164 2.93 28.37 10.35
CA ALA A 164 1.50 28.48 10.61
C ALA A 164 0.78 27.45 9.75
N ILE A 165 0.37 26.35 10.36
CA ILE A 165 -0.30 25.23 9.66
C ILE A 165 -1.83 25.33 9.69
N ALA A 166 -2.37 26.14 10.59
CA ALA A 166 -3.78 26.47 10.59
C ALA A 166 -4.07 27.85 11.17
N GLU A 167 -5.14 28.50 10.68
CA GLU A 167 -5.78 29.66 11.26
C GLU A 167 -7.12 29.21 11.88
N ILE A 168 -7.29 29.36 13.18
CA ILE A 168 -8.43 28.84 13.92
C ILE A 168 -8.89 29.87 14.96
N GLU A 169 -10.13 30.31 14.84
CA GLU A 169 -10.66 31.33 15.80
C GLU A 169 -10.88 30.72 17.18
N ARG A 170 -11.32 29.44 17.26
CA ARG A 170 -11.57 28.75 18.54
C ARG A 170 -11.21 27.27 18.44
N ILE A 171 -10.48 26.76 19.46
CA ILE A 171 -10.22 25.33 19.63
C ILE A 171 -11.05 24.80 20.80
N GLU A 172 -11.71 23.67 20.60
CA GLU A 172 -12.36 22.86 21.63
C GLU A 172 -11.55 21.57 21.84
N GLY A 173 -10.88 21.47 22.95
CA GLY A 173 -9.89 20.44 23.29
C GLY A 173 -8.50 21.06 23.47
N ASP A 174 -7.53 20.25 23.85
CA ASP A 174 -6.14 20.69 24.04
C ASP A 174 -5.30 20.36 22.80
N PRO A 175 -4.69 21.34 22.11
CA PRO A 175 -3.76 21.09 21.01
C PRO A 175 -2.58 20.19 21.39
N ALA A 176 -2.18 20.14 22.65
CA ALA A 176 -1.15 19.24 23.14
C ALA A 176 -1.56 17.75 23.06
N ASP A 177 -2.86 17.46 22.96
CA ASP A 177 -3.35 16.10 22.75
C ASP A 177 -3.17 15.63 21.28
N ILE A 178 -2.82 16.50 20.34
CA ILE A 178 -2.57 16.13 18.94
C ILE A 178 -1.22 15.41 18.85
N VAL A 179 -1.25 14.17 18.39
CA VAL A 179 -0.01 13.42 18.11
C VAL A 179 0.58 13.90 16.79
N ILE A 180 1.87 14.26 16.79
CA ILE A 180 2.59 14.64 15.57
C ILE A 180 3.29 13.41 15.02
N GLU A 181 3.05 13.10 13.76
CA GLU A 181 3.69 11.99 13.03
C GLU A 181 4.32 12.48 11.73
N GLY A 182 5.23 11.70 11.16
CA GLY A 182 5.85 12.03 9.88
C GLY A 182 6.97 13.05 9.97
N PHE A 183 7.30 13.49 11.16
CA PHE A 183 8.38 14.41 11.38
C PHE A 183 9.71 13.68 11.27
N GLY A 184 10.45 14.04 10.24
CA GLY A 184 11.74 13.47 9.94
C GLY A 184 12.77 13.54 11.07
N THR A 185 13.95 13.88 10.68
CA THR A 185 15.10 14.13 11.55
C THR A 185 14.90 15.22 12.57
N GLN A 186 13.80 15.92 12.43
CA GLN A 186 13.53 17.15 13.13
C GLN A 186 12.46 16.88 14.18
N LYS A 187 12.47 17.65 15.24
CA LYS A 187 11.38 17.66 16.21
C LYS A 187 10.31 18.64 15.79
N GLY A 188 9.06 18.22 15.93
CA GLY A 188 7.90 19.07 15.76
C GLY A 188 7.24 19.33 17.10
N GLU A 189 6.94 20.58 17.40
CA GLU A 189 6.16 20.97 18.58
C GLU A 189 5.01 21.85 18.14
N LEU A 190 3.79 21.54 18.64
CA LEU A 190 2.61 22.36 18.38
C LEU A 190 2.43 23.42 19.47
N SER A 191 2.01 24.59 19.04
CA SER A 191 1.54 25.64 19.92
C SER A 191 0.38 26.40 19.29
N TYR A 192 -0.56 26.85 20.10
CA TYR A 192 -1.67 27.68 19.64
C TYR A 192 -1.53 29.09 20.23
N ALA A 193 -1.40 30.09 19.37
CA ALA A 193 -1.28 31.49 19.75
C ALA A 193 -1.84 32.38 18.63
N ASP A 194 -2.45 33.49 19.00
CA ASP A 194 -2.96 34.53 18.09
C ASP A 194 -3.88 33.98 16.98
N GLY A 195 -4.76 33.02 17.35
CA GLY A 195 -5.67 32.39 16.41
C GLY A 195 -4.99 31.48 15.39
N LYS A 196 -3.76 31.05 15.65
CA LYS A 196 -2.99 30.17 14.76
C LYS A 196 -2.45 28.94 15.49
N LEU A 197 -2.53 27.82 14.81
CA LEU A 197 -1.82 26.61 15.20
C LEU A 197 -0.44 26.64 14.52
N TRP A 198 0.58 26.68 15.34
CA TRP A 198 1.98 26.77 14.92
C TRP A 198 2.66 25.42 15.11
N LEU A 199 3.36 24.99 14.08
CA LEU A 199 4.29 23.88 14.15
C LEU A 199 5.71 24.47 14.21
N THR A 200 6.40 24.25 15.32
CA THR A 200 7.80 24.60 15.48
C THR A 200 8.66 23.42 15.05
N VAL A 201 9.51 23.63 14.06
CA VAL A 201 10.47 22.64 13.54
C VAL A 201 11.84 22.95 14.12
N SER A 202 12.48 21.98 14.75
CA SER A 202 13.85 22.07 15.26
C SER A 202 14.71 20.90 14.80
N ASP A 203 15.99 21.14 14.59
CA ASP A 203 16.93 20.11 14.13
C ASP A 203 17.37 19.18 15.25
N THR A 204 17.46 17.87 14.98
CA THR A 204 18.20 16.91 15.81
C THR A 204 19.51 16.51 15.14
N ARG A 205 19.44 15.95 13.95
CA ARG A 205 20.58 15.72 13.02
C ARG A 205 20.08 15.66 11.58
N SER A 206 20.97 15.69 10.60
CA SER A 206 20.61 15.45 9.19
C SER A 206 20.37 13.98 8.92
N PRO A 207 19.46 13.61 7.98
CA PRO A 207 19.34 12.25 7.50
C PRO A 207 20.63 11.71 6.94
N ALA A 208 20.89 10.44 7.17
CA ALA A 208 22.07 9.75 6.71
C ALA A 208 21.73 8.38 6.13
N ALA A 209 22.71 7.71 5.55
CA ALA A 209 22.65 6.29 5.34
C ALA A 209 23.07 5.59 6.65
N VAL A 210 22.17 4.73 7.18
CA VAL A 210 22.37 4.03 8.44
C VAL A 210 22.11 2.54 8.28
N THR A 211 22.87 1.73 9.00
CA THR A 211 22.68 0.29 9.06
C THR A 211 22.12 -0.09 10.41
N TRP A 212 21.08 -0.91 10.41
CA TRP A 212 20.51 -1.48 11.62
C TRP A 212 21.49 -2.42 12.31
N LYS A 213 21.78 -2.18 13.57
CA LYS A 213 22.58 -3.06 14.42
C LYS A 213 21.72 -3.77 15.48
N GLY A 214 20.70 -3.10 16.00
CA GLY A 214 19.92 -3.63 17.11
C GLY A 214 20.79 -3.90 18.33
N ALA A 215 21.77 -3.04 18.59
CA ALA A 215 22.78 -3.25 19.64
C ALA A 215 22.16 -3.10 21.03
N VAL A 216 21.19 -2.21 21.19
CA VAL A 216 20.53 -1.92 22.46
C VAL A 216 19.31 -2.84 22.63
N ASN A 217 18.40 -2.83 21.70
CA ASN A 217 17.17 -3.63 21.75
C ASN A 217 16.62 -3.93 20.33
N GLY A 218 15.41 -4.47 20.23
CA GLY A 218 14.72 -4.73 18.96
C GLY A 218 13.83 -3.59 18.45
N ASN A 219 13.82 -2.40 19.08
CA ASN A 219 12.95 -1.33 18.68
C ASN A 219 13.55 -0.46 17.57
N TRP A 220 12.83 -0.32 16.48
CA TRP A 220 13.07 0.71 15.50
C TRP A 220 12.15 1.89 15.83
N ASP A 221 12.65 2.78 16.65
CA ASP A 221 11.96 3.97 17.12
C ASP A 221 12.59 5.25 16.55
N LEU A 222 11.89 6.37 16.74
CA LEU A 222 12.30 7.66 16.24
C LEU A 222 13.14 8.41 17.29
N ALA A 223 14.36 8.77 16.92
CA ALA A 223 15.26 9.66 17.66
C ALA A 223 15.46 9.27 19.16
N SER A 224 15.40 7.98 19.46
CA SER A 224 15.41 7.51 20.85
C SER A 224 16.50 6.46 21.11
N THR A 225 16.51 5.34 20.40
CA THR A 225 17.38 4.21 20.68
C THR A 225 18.57 4.14 19.71
N GLU A 226 19.79 4.01 20.24
CA GLU A 226 21.03 3.88 19.44
C GLU A 226 21.19 2.47 18.86
N ASN A 227 20.28 2.11 17.95
CA ASN A 227 20.24 0.81 17.30
C ASN A 227 20.87 0.81 15.90
N PHE A 228 21.38 1.93 15.46
CA PHE A 228 21.93 2.10 14.11
C PHE A 228 23.38 2.51 14.14
N THR A 229 24.08 2.26 13.02
CA THR A 229 25.43 2.77 12.79
C THR A 229 25.41 3.56 11.49
N SER A 230 25.94 4.77 11.53
CA SER A 230 26.10 5.59 10.32
C SER A 230 27.13 4.95 9.39
N THR A 231 26.78 4.78 8.12
CA THR A 231 27.71 4.29 7.10
C THR A 231 28.81 5.31 6.78
N THR A 232 28.62 6.57 7.16
CA THR A 232 29.57 7.66 6.87
C THR A 232 30.57 7.86 8.01
N THR A 233 30.10 7.82 9.27
CA THR A 233 30.95 8.09 10.44
C THR A 233 31.36 6.85 11.19
N GLY A 234 30.64 5.74 11.00
CA GLY A 234 30.84 4.49 11.77
C GLY A 234 30.39 4.57 13.24
N GLU A 235 29.83 5.70 13.67
CA GLU A 235 29.37 5.90 15.02
C GLU A 235 27.95 5.38 15.22
N ASP A 236 27.63 4.94 16.42
CA ASP A 236 26.28 4.51 16.79
C ASP A 236 25.33 5.70 16.71
N ASN A 237 24.15 5.41 16.21
CA ASN A 237 23.19 6.44 15.92
C ASN A 237 21.74 6.00 16.22
N ILE A 238 20.94 6.99 16.50
CA ILE A 238 19.49 6.88 16.51
C ILE A 238 18.96 6.95 15.09
N PHE A 239 17.82 6.30 14.82
CA PHE A 239 17.07 6.53 13.59
C PHE A 239 16.42 7.91 13.61
N VAL A 240 16.50 8.59 12.49
CA VAL A 240 15.71 9.80 12.23
C VAL A 240 15.01 9.63 10.89
N SER A 241 13.76 10.12 10.75
CA SER A 241 13.05 9.95 9.47
C SER A 241 13.82 10.60 8.34
N GLY A 242 13.68 10.07 7.13
CA GLY A 242 14.51 10.46 5.99
C GLY A 242 15.85 9.72 5.93
N ASP A 243 16.21 8.94 6.93
CA ASP A 243 17.36 8.05 6.82
C ASP A 243 17.16 7.01 5.73
N ALA A 244 18.23 6.67 5.02
CA ALA A 244 18.28 5.48 4.19
C ALA A 244 18.72 4.31 5.07
N VAL A 245 17.82 3.38 5.32
CA VAL A 245 18.04 2.30 6.28
C VAL A 245 18.42 1.02 5.55
N THR A 246 19.50 0.37 6.00
CA THR A 246 19.93 -0.95 5.54
C THR A 246 19.87 -1.96 6.68
N PHE A 247 19.33 -3.13 6.38
CA PHE A 247 19.32 -4.32 7.23
C PHE A 247 20.19 -5.40 6.59
N ASP A 248 21.30 -5.72 7.22
CA ASP A 248 22.29 -6.68 6.74
C ASP A 248 22.66 -7.72 7.81
N ASP A 249 23.59 -8.59 7.52
CA ASP A 249 24.03 -9.65 8.45
C ASP A 249 24.85 -9.14 9.64
N SER A 250 25.15 -7.84 9.73
CA SER A 250 25.82 -7.26 10.89
C SER A 250 24.88 -7.03 12.10
N ALA A 251 23.58 -7.12 11.90
CA ALA A 251 22.58 -6.93 12.95
C ALA A 251 22.73 -7.92 14.12
N VAL A 252 22.60 -7.47 15.35
CA VAL A 252 22.55 -8.31 16.55
C VAL A 252 21.13 -8.81 16.81
N LYS A 253 20.13 -7.91 16.66
CA LYS A 253 18.70 -8.24 16.80
C LYS A 253 18.05 -8.25 15.43
N THR A 254 17.28 -9.30 15.18
CA THR A 254 16.58 -9.53 13.92
C THR A 254 15.05 -9.53 14.04
N ASP A 255 14.54 -9.60 15.28
CA ASP A 255 13.13 -9.34 15.59
C ASP A 255 12.96 -7.87 15.90
N ILE A 256 12.31 -7.16 14.99
CA ILE A 256 12.21 -5.71 14.99
C ILE A 256 10.77 -5.31 15.28
N ASN A 257 10.61 -4.51 16.32
CA ASN A 257 9.35 -3.91 16.70
C ASN A 257 9.37 -2.41 16.38
N LEU A 258 8.32 -1.92 15.77
CA LEU A 258 8.10 -0.50 15.53
C LEU A 258 7.10 0.01 16.59
N PRO A 259 7.56 0.74 17.62
CA PRO A 259 6.66 1.30 18.65
C PRO A 259 5.70 2.36 18.08
N ALA A 260 6.12 3.06 17.04
CA ALA A 260 5.36 4.06 16.30
C ALA A 260 5.74 4.00 14.81
N ASP A 261 4.97 4.70 13.97
CA ASP A 261 5.25 4.80 12.54
C ASP A 261 6.63 5.42 12.29
N VAL A 262 7.37 4.85 11.35
CA VAL A 262 8.69 5.33 10.94
C VAL A 262 8.67 5.76 9.48
N TYR A 263 9.41 6.81 9.15
CA TYR A 263 9.41 7.46 7.85
C TYR A 263 10.82 7.47 7.23
N PRO A 264 11.36 6.33 6.82
CA PRO A 264 12.65 6.28 6.14
C PRO A 264 12.55 6.80 4.70
N ARG A 265 13.68 7.30 4.16
CA ARG A 265 13.79 7.63 2.73
C ARG A 265 13.82 6.37 1.86
N SER A 266 14.51 5.34 2.32
CA SER A 266 14.55 4.02 1.70
C SER A 266 14.77 2.94 2.74
N VAL A 267 14.30 1.73 2.43
CA VAL A 267 14.52 0.53 3.24
C VAL A 267 15.14 -0.54 2.36
N ASN A 268 16.37 -0.94 2.69
CA ASN A 268 17.13 -1.93 1.96
C ASN A 268 17.39 -3.14 2.84
N PHE A 269 17.02 -4.31 2.38
CA PHE A 269 17.29 -5.59 3.01
C PHE A 269 18.38 -6.31 2.21
N GLU A 270 19.60 -6.34 2.74
CA GLU A 270 20.80 -6.89 2.11
C GLU A 270 21.32 -8.13 2.86
N ASN A 271 20.43 -8.77 3.63
CA ASN A 271 20.72 -9.93 4.44
C ASN A 271 20.94 -11.19 3.60
N GLU A 272 22.07 -11.87 3.79
CA GLU A 272 22.41 -13.13 3.12
C GLU A 272 22.00 -14.35 3.96
N THR A 273 22.32 -14.33 5.23
CA THR A 273 22.15 -15.48 6.13
C THR A 273 21.12 -15.23 7.23
N LYS A 274 21.04 -14.01 7.72
CA LYS A 274 20.10 -13.64 8.78
C LYS A 274 18.67 -13.50 8.25
N HIS A 275 17.74 -13.75 9.16
CA HIS A 275 16.30 -13.59 8.90
C HIS A 275 15.74 -12.51 9.78
N PHE A 276 15.04 -11.56 9.19
CA PHE A 276 14.42 -10.44 9.90
C PHE A 276 12.92 -10.62 10.01
N THR A 277 12.36 -10.26 11.17
CA THR A 277 10.92 -10.22 11.41
C THR A 277 10.52 -8.82 11.89
N PHE A 278 9.53 -8.23 11.24
CA PHE A 278 9.00 -6.90 11.58
C PHE A 278 7.60 -7.01 12.17
N SER A 279 7.33 -6.22 13.20
CA SER A 279 6.04 -6.13 13.88
C SER A 279 5.80 -4.72 14.42
N GLY A 280 4.60 -4.46 14.93
CA GLY A 280 4.23 -3.18 15.51
C GLY A 280 3.61 -2.21 14.52
N ALA A 281 3.98 -0.92 14.61
CA ALA A 281 3.47 0.15 13.77
C ALA A 281 4.00 0.11 12.33
N ALA A 282 3.74 1.13 11.53
CA ALA A 282 3.99 1.12 10.10
C ALA A 282 5.36 1.66 9.69
N ILE A 283 5.93 1.09 8.63
CA ILE A 283 6.83 1.83 7.75
C ILE A 283 5.93 2.68 6.85
N ALA A 284 6.15 4.00 6.84
CA ALA A 284 5.25 4.99 6.26
C ALA A 284 5.99 5.94 5.29
N GLY A 285 5.21 6.83 4.64
CA GLY A 285 5.72 7.87 3.75
C GLY A 285 5.92 7.41 2.31
N ASN A 286 6.74 8.15 1.57
CA ASN A 286 6.99 7.90 0.14
C ASN A 286 8.12 6.89 -0.09
N THR A 287 8.53 6.16 0.92
CA THR A 287 9.58 5.14 0.81
C THR A 287 9.12 3.95 -0.02
N GLY A 288 10.09 3.21 -0.56
CA GLY A 288 9.92 1.87 -1.10
C GLY A 288 10.74 0.86 -0.31
N LEU A 289 10.60 -0.41 -0.66
CA LEU A 289 11.40 -1.51 -0.10
C LEU A 289 12.23 -2.16 -1.18
N SER A 290 13.50 -2.40 -0.90
CA SER A 290 14.37 -3.23 -1.75
C SER A 290 14.86 -4.43 -0.96
N LYS A 291 14.62 -5.64 -1.48
CA LYS A 291 15.13 -6.88 -0.91
C LYS A 291 16.13 -7.53 -1.87
N SER A 292 17.38 -7.58 -1.45
CA SER A 292 18.46 -8.33 -2.07
C SER A 292 19.04 -9.36 -1.07
N GLY A 293 20.10 -10.06 -1.44
CA GLY A 293 20.67 -11.10 -0.57
C GLY A 293 19.77 -12.34 -0.42
N ALA A 294 20.34 -13.48 -0.05
CA ALA A 294 19.64 -14.77 -0.01
C ALA A 294 18.73 -14.95 1.22
N GLY A 295 18.92 -14.13 2.26
CA GLY A 295 18.17 -14.24 3.51
C GLY A 295 16.67 -13.91 3.38
N LYS A 296 15.94 -14.16 4.45
CA LYS A 296 14.50 -13.95 4.52
C LYS A 296 14.17 -12.70 5.32
N VAL A 297 13.15 -11.97 4.87
CA VAL A 297 12.50 -10.90 5.63
C VAL A 297 11.02 -11.21 5.74
N LYS A 298 10.48 -11.08 6.95
CA LYS A 298 9.08 -11.28 7.25
C LYS A 298 8.45 -9.99 7.77
N LEU A 299 7.42 -9.52 7.08
CA LEU A 299 6.65 -8.35 7.49
C LEU A 299 5.30 -8.80 8.06
N ASN A 300 5.12 -8.65 9.39
CA ASN A 300 3.88 -8.97 10.08
C ASN A 300 3.04 -7.72 10.37
N ASN A 301 3.62 -6.54 10.22
CA ASN A 301 2.95 -5.25 10.41
C ASN A 301 2.21 -4.79 9.15
N THR A 302 1.22 -3.93 9.34
CA THR A 302 0.56 -3.23 8.24
C THR A 302 1.30 -1.93 7.97
N ASN A 303 1.79 -1.75 6.75
CA ASN A 303 2.57 -0.60 6.35
C ASN A 303 1.74 0.41 5.55
N THR A 304 2.20 1.66 5.52
CA THR A 304 1.49 2.76 4.86
C THR A 304 2.34 3.49 3.80
N PHE A 305 3.52 2.97 3.51
CA PHE A 305 4.37 3.54 2.46
C PHE A 305 3.73 3.42 1.06
N SER A 306 4.18 4.28 0.14
CA SER A 306 3.60 4.39 -1.21
C SER A 306 4.60 4.08 -2.34
N GLY A 307 5.81 3.65 -2.02
CA GLY A 307 6.86 3.38 -3.02
C GLY A 307 6.86 1.96 -3.55
N LEU A 308 7.76 1.72 -4.51
CA LEU A 308 7.98 0.42 -5.14
C LEU A 308 8.51 -0.62 -4.14
N VAL A 309 8.05 -1.85 -4.27
CA VAL A 309 8.62 -3.02 -3.60
C VAL A 309 9.44 -3.81 -4.62
N ASP A 310 10.77 -3.80 -4.47
CA ASP A 310 11.70 -4.43 -5.40
C ASP A 310 12.34 -5.67 -4.75
N ILE A 311 12.01 -6.86 -5.25
CA ILE A 311 12.51 -8.13 -4.71
C ILE A 311 13.52 -8.70 -5.69
N ASN A 312 14.81 -8.47 -5.40
CA ASN A 312 15.93 -8.80 -6.27
C ASN A 312 16.65 -10.11 -5.88
N GLY A 313 16.32 -10.67 -4.72
CA GLY A 313 16.89 -11.91 -4.21
C GLY A 313 16.26 -12.33 -2.89
N GLY A 314 16.51 -13.58 -2.49
CA GLY A 314 16.00 -14.16 -1.25
C GLY A 314 14.48 -14.16 -1.15
N THR A 315 13.97 -14.02 0.06
CA THR A 315 12.53 -14.13 0.32
C THR A 315 11.98 -12.94 1.11
N LEU A 316 10.96 -12.29 0.58
CA LEU A 316 10.10 -11.37 1.31
C LEU A 316 8.78 -12.07 1.66
N GLU A 317 8.58 -12.40 2.95
CA GLU A 317 7.37 -13.06 3.44
C GLU A 317 6.39 -12.05 4.03
N VAL A 318 5.11 -12.21 3.69
CA VAL A 318 4.03 -11.35 4.16
C VAL A 318 2.87 -12.16 4.72
N SER A 319 2.17 -11.60 5.72
CA SER A 319 1.01 -12.23 6.35
C SER A 319 -0.31 -11.78 5.75
N ALA A 320 -0.38 -10.53 5.28
CA ALA A 320 -1.56 -9.93 4.67
C ALA A 320 -1.13 -8.86 3.67
N LEU A 321 -1.90 -8.71 2.60
CA LEU A 321 -1.68 -7.74 1.55
C LEU A 321 -2.87 -6.80 1.43
N ALA A 322 -2.68 -5.64 0.81
CA ALA A 322 -3.76 -4.74 0.46
C ALA A 322 -4.61 -5.36 -0.66
N ASP A 323 -5.93 -5.26 -0.51
CA ASP A 323 -6.91 -5.82 -1.43
C ASP A 323 -7.99 -4.80 -1.78
N ALA A 324 -8.48 -4.87 -3.01
CA ALA A 324 -9.55 -4.01 -3.49
C ALA A 324 -10.91 -4.22 -2.79
N ASP A 325 -11.08 -5.33 -2.08
CA ASP A 325 -12.35 -5.71 -1.44
C ASP A 325 -12.46 -5.21 0.02
N GLY A 326 -11.68 -4.19 0.39
CA GLY A 326 -11.82 -3.48 1.66
C GLY A 326 -10.57 -3.39 2.54
N VAL A 327 -9.46 -3.99 2.14
CA VAL A 327 -8.17 -3.87 2.83
C VAL A 327 -7.26 -2.91 2.04
N GLU A 328 -7.35 -1.63 2.34
CA GLU A 328 -6.61 -0.57 1.65
C GLU A 328 -5.08 -0.69 1.78
N ARG A 329 -4.59 -1.30 2.85
CA ARG A 329 -3.18 -1.38 3.22
C ARG A 329 -2.84 -2.74 3.82
N GLY A 330 -1.65 -3.21 3.51
CA GLY A 330 -1.11 -4.48 3.99
C GLY A 330 0.38 -4.39 4.29
N ALA A 331 1.02 -5.53 4.41
CA ALA A 331 2.45 -5.59 4.71
C ALA A 331 3.33 -4.86 3.67
N LEU A 332 2.87 -4.73 2.43
CA LEU A 332 3.57 -4.04 1.34
C LEU A 332 2.99 -2.65 1.05
N GLY A 333 2.38 -2.00 2.05
CA GLY A 333 1.80 -0.67 1.92
C GLY A 333 0.46 -0.66 1.20
N GLY A 334 0.19 0.38 0.42
CA GLY A 334 -1.07 0.55 -0.30
C GLY A 334 -1.23 -0.40 -1.49
N LYS A 335 -2.47 -0.71 -1.85
CA LYS A 335 -2.81 -1.63 -2.96
C LYS A 335 -2.23 -1.24 -4.32
N ASP A 336 -1.88 0.03 -4.52
CA ASP A 336 -1.33 0.54 -5.77
C ASP A 336 0.20 0.45 -5.86
N ASN A 337 0.86 0.04 -4.76
CA ASN A 337 2.30 -0.17 -4.76
C ASN A 337 2.68 -1.32 -5.69
N ALA A 338 3.49 -1.04 -6.69
CA ALA A 338 3.97 -2.07 -7.59
C ALA A 338 4.98 -2.99 -6.89
N ILE A 339 4.92 -4.28 -7.19
CA ILE A 339 5.90 -5.27 -6.77
C ILE A 339 6.70 -5.70 -7.99
N ARG A 340 8.02 -5.60 -7.92
CA ARG A 340 8.91 -6.08 -8.97
C ARG A 340 9.64 -7.32 -8.48
N LEU A 341 9.55 -8.41 -9.24
CA LEU A 341 10.26 -9.66 -8.98
C LEU A 341 11.42 -9.80 -9.97
N ASN A 342 12.64 -9.70 -9.46
CA ASN A 342 13.87 -9.77 -10.24
C ASN A 342 14.84 -10.81 -9.63
N GLY A 343 15.89 -11.16 -10.36
CA GLY A 343 17.05 -11.88 -9.82
C GLY A 343 16.76 -13.17 -9.05
N GLY A 344 15.62 -13.81 -9.27
CA GLY A 344 15.19 -14.98 -8.51
C GLY A 344 14.55 -14.65 -7.15
N GLY A 345 14.25 -13.38 -6.87
CA GLY A 345 13.57 -12.96 -5.64
C GLY A 345 12.19 -13.61 -5.47
N THR A 346 11.83 -13.94 -4.25
CA THR A 346 10.60 -14.64 -3.90
C THR A 346 9.68 -13.78 -3.03
N LEU A 347 8.47 -13.52 -3.49
CA LEU A 347 7.37 -13.07 -2.65
C LEU A 347 6.70 -14.27 -2.01
N SER A 348 6.72 -14.38 -0.69
CA SER A 348 6.14 -15.49 0.06
C SER A 348 4.88 -15.06 0.81
N ILE A 349 3.77 -15.72 0.54
CA ILE A 349 2.46 -15.45 1.11
C ILE A 349 2.15 -16.53 2.13
N ALA A 350 2.16 -16.16 3.41
CA ALA A 350 2.06 -17.09 4.52
C ALA A 350 0.63 -17.48 4.90
N LYS A 351 -0.36 -16.62 4.58
CA LYS A 351 -1.78 -16.82 4.93
C LYS A 351 -2.67 -16.45 3.75
N THR A 352 -3.91 -16.93 3.79
CA THR A 352 -4.93 -16.55 2.80
C THR A 352 -5.12 -15.03 2.81
N THR A 353 -5.00 -14.42 1.63
CA THR A 353 -5.15 -12.99 1.43
C THR A 353 -5.58 -12.68 0.01
N GLY A 354 -6.38 -11.66 -0.16
CA GLY A 354 -6.52 -10.98 -1.43
C GLY A 354 -5.26 -10.15 -1.72
N MET A 355 -5.01 -9.84 -2.98
CA MET A 355 -3.95 -8.92 -3.38
C MET A 355 -4.32 -8.15 -4.64
N SER A 356 -4.10 -6.84 -4.57
CA SER A 356 -4.35 -5.91 -5.67
C SER A 356 -3.10 -5.20 -6.18
N HIS A 357 -1.95 -5.54 -5.63
CA HIS A 357 -0.66 -4.98 -6.05
C HIS A 357 -0.32 -5.37 -7.49
N PRO A 358 -0.01 -4.42 -8.37
CA PRO A 358 0.55 -4.73 -9.69
C PRO A 358 1.89 -5.45 -9.54
N ILE A 359 2.09 -6.55 -10.27
CA ILE A 359 3.35 -7.30 -10.24
C ILE A 359 4.05 -7.18 -11.60
N VAL A 360 5.34 -6.83 -11.56
CA VAL A 360 6.21 -6.87 -12.74
C VAL A 360 7.20 -8.02 -12.58
N ALA A 361 6.97 -9.12 -13.28
CA ALA A 361 7.85 -10.29 -13.26
C ALA A 361 8.92 -10.17 -14.32
N LYS A 362 10.18 -10.03 -13.91
CA LYS A 362 11.36 -10.13 -14.79
C LYS A 362 12.05 -11.50 -14.65
N SER A 363 12.18 -11.99 -13.42
CA SER A 363 12.54 -13.37 -13.07
C SER A 363 12.38 -13.53 -11.57
N GLY A 364 11.43 -14.33 -11.11
CA GLY A 364 11.20 -14.49 -9.67
C GLY A 364 10.05 -15.44 -9.37
N ALA A 365 9.79 -15.60 -8.08
CA ALA A 365 8.80 -16.56 -7.61
C ALA A 365 7.72 -15.94 -6.72
N ILE A 366 6.52 -16.52 -6.79
CA ILE A 366 5.46 -16.37 -5.80
C ILE A 366 5.32 -17.70 -5.06
N ASN A 367 5.65 -17.69 -3.79
CA ASN A 367 5.44 -18.82 -2.90
C ASN A 367 4.14 -18.64 -2.13
N VAL A 368 3.26 -19.64 -2.14
CA VAL A 368 2.05 -19.64 -1.33
C VAL A 368 2.10 -20.81 -0.37
N ALA A 369 2.03 -20.54 0.92
CA ALA A 369 2.14 -21.55 1.96
C ALA A 369 1.01 -22.59 1.89
N ALA A 370 1.26 -23.80 2.39
CA ALA A 370 0.25 -24.86 2.46
C ALA A 370 -0.99 -24.36 3.21
N GLY A 371 -2.19 -24.64 2.66
CA GLY A 371 -3.47 -24.19 3.22
C GLY A 371 -3.81 -22.72 3.00
N ALA A 372 -2.90 -21.93 2.39
CA ALA A 372 -3.16 -20.55 2.05
C ALA A 372 -3.64 -20.38 0.59
N THR A 373 -4.38 -19.32 0.35
CA THR A 373 -4.77 -18.84 -0.98
C THR A 373 -4.35 -17.38 -1.16
N ALA A 374 -3.64 -17.09 -2.23
CA ALA A 374 -3.36 -15.74 -2.68
C ALA A 374 -4.27 -15.42 -3.87
N ALA A 375 -5.23 -14.53 -3.71
CA ALA A 375 -6.21 -14.18 -4.72
C ALA A 375 -5.93 -12.80 -5.32
N MET A 376 -5.63 -12.75 -6.62
CA MET A 376 -5.31 -11.51 -7.34
C MET A 376 -6.55 -10.89 -7.97
N HIS A 377 -7.43 -10.30 -7.18
CA HIS A 377 -8.75 -9.83 -7.62
C HIS A 377 -8.75 -8.72 -8.68
N LYS A 378 -7.82 -7.78 -8.62
CA LYS A 378 -7.74 -6.65 -9.58
C LYS A 378 -6.30 -6.31 -9.97
N ALA A 379 -5.36 -7.13 -9.56
CA ALA A 379 -3.97 -6.95 -9.90
C ALA A 379 -3.63 -7.65 -11.22
N SER A 380 -2.69 -7.08 -11.95
CA SER A 380 -2.13 -7.70 -13.14
C SER A 380 -0.69 -8.12 -12.90
N ILE A 381 -0.32 -9.26 -13.43
CA ILE A 381 1.08 -9.67 -13.55
C ILE A 381 1.53 -9.33 -14.97
N THR A 382 2.58 -8.52 -15.06
CA THR A 382 3.16 -8.10 -16.34
C THR A 382 4.67 -8.37 -16.33
N GLY A 383 5.30 -8.29 -17.48
CA GLY A 383 6.75 -8.42 -17.60
C GLY A 383 7.17 -9.43 -18.67
N ALA A 384 8.42 -9.34 -19.14
CA ALA A 384 8.96 -10.18 -20.18
C ALA A 384 9.70 -11.42 -19.65
N GLY A 385 9.68 -11.63 -18.35
CA GLY A 385 10.43 -12.69 -17.69
C GLY A 385 9.59 -13.91 -17.30
N ASP A 386 10.26 -14.85 -16.68
CA ASP A 386 9.65 -16.07 -16.15
C ASP A 386 9.08 -15.82 -14.76
N LEU A 387 7.90 -16.36 -14.50
CA LEU A 387 7.30 -16.38 -13.16
C LEU A 387 7.21 -17.82 -12.67
N ILE A 388 7.58 -18.03 -11.41
CA ILE A 388 7.59 -19.35 -10.79
C ILE A 388 6.58 -19.38 -9.64
N LYS A 389 5.63 -20.30 -9.69
CA LYS A 389 4.77 -20.63 -8.55
C LYS A 389 5.39 -21.75 -7.73
N THR A 390 5.62 -21.49 -6.46
CA THR A 390 6.11 -22.47 -5.46
C THR A 390 5.17 -22.56 -4.27
N GLY A 391 5.46 -23.49 -3.34
CA GLY A 391 4.63 -23.76 -2.18
C GLY A 391 3.33 -24.50 -2.49
N ALA A 392 2.79 -25.22 -1.52
CA ALA A 392 1.66 -26.12 -1.69
C ALA A 392 0.28 -25.41 -1.71
N GLY A 393 0.24 -24.11 -1.42
CA GLY A 393 -0.98 -23.31 -1.44
C GLY A 393 -1.46 -22.93 -2.84
N GLN A 394 -2.53 -22.18 -2.91
CA GLN A 394 -3.20 -21.78 -4.16
C GLN A 394 -2.88 -20.33 -4.52
N LEU A 395 -2.55 -20.08 -5.80
CA LEU A 395 -2.52 -18.77 -6.42
C LEU A 395 -3.72 -18.66 -7.35
N SER A 396 -4.64 -17.76 -7.08
CA SER A 396 -5.81 -17.49 -7.94
C SER A 396 -5.52 -16.26 -8.80
N LEU A 397 -5.62 -16.44 -10.10
CA LEU A 397 -5.36 -15.42 -11.12
C LEU A 397 -6.68 -15.02 -11.77
N TYR A 398 -6.83 -13.73 -11.98
CA TYR A 398 -7.94 -13.12 -12.70
C TYR A 398 -7.42 -12.49 -14.01
N SER A 399 -8.26 -12.00 -14.86
CA SER A 399 -7.90 -11.49 -16.19
C SER A 399 -6.85 -10.35 -16.17
N GLY A 400 -6.15 -10.15 -17.29
CA GLY A 400 -5.23 -9.02 -17.48
C GLY A 400 -3.75 -9.32 -17.28
N ASN A 401 -3.37 -10.58 -17.04
CA ASN A 401 -1.98 -10.97 -16.90
C ASN A 401 -1.28 -11.09 -18.25
N LYS A 402 0.01 -10.71 -18.29
CA LYS A 402 0.90 -10.85 -19.45
C LYS A 402 2.19 -11.53 -18.98
N ILE A 403 2.11 -12.86 -18.82
CA ILE A 403 3.22 -13.68 -18.36
C ILE A 403 3.75 -14.42 -19.59
N LYS A 404 5.07 -14.38 -19.84
CA LYS A 404 5.66 -15.08 -20.98
C LYS A 404 5.74 -16.58 -20.75
N ARG A 405 6.32 -16.97 -19.62
CA ARG A 405 6.38 -18.38 -19.17
C ARG A 405 6.05 -18.46 -17.71
N PHE A 406 5.14 -19.33 -17.38
CA PHE A 406 4.72 -19.55 -16.01
C PHE A 406 5.08 -20.96 -15.57
N TYR A 407 6.00 -21.08 -14.64
CA TYR A 407 6.44 -22.34 -14.08
C TYR A 407 5.62 -22.70 -12.85
N ILE A 408 4.96 -23.85 -12.87
CA ILE A 408 4.26 -24.40 -11.71
C ILE A 408 5.12 -25.52 -11.12
N ASN A 409 5.87 -25.18 -10.06
CA ASN A 409 6.73 -26.15 -9.38
C ASN A 409 5.98 -26.93 -8.31
N ALA A 410 4.99 -26.31 -7.65
CA ALA A 410 4.18 -26.96 -6.61
C ALA A 410 2.87 -26.21 -6.37
N GLY A 411 1.91 -26.90 -5.73
CA GLY A 411 0.64 -26.35 -5.30
C GLY A 411 -0.33 -26.12 -6.44
N LYS A 412 -1.25 -25.20 -6.23
CA LYS A 412 -2.36 -24.95 -7.15
C LYS A 412 -2.26 -23.56 -7.78
N VAL A 413 -2.58 -23.48 -9.05
CA VAL A 413 -2.91 -22.22 -9.73
C VAL A 413 -4.36 -22.32 -10.17
N PHE A 414 -5.14 -21.33 -9.85
CA PHE A 414 -6.54 -21.24 -10.24
C PHE A 414 -6.69 -20.09 -11.22
N ASP A 415 -7.12 -20.44 -12.44
CA ASP A 415 -7.40 -19.49 -13.50
C ASP A 415 -8.92 -19.23 -13.51
N GLU A 416 -9.32 -18.07 -13.02
CA GLU A 416 -10.73 -17.71 -12.80
C GLU A 416 -11.32 -16.89 -13.96
N ALA A 417 -10.56 -16.69 -15.02
CA ALA A 417 -10.99 -15.79 -16.07
C ALA A 417 -11.29 -16.50 -17.39
N ASP A 418 -12.25 -15.96 -18.11
CA ASP A 418 -12.55 -16.31 -19.50
C ASP A 418 -11.39 -15.95 -20.48
N ALA A 419 -10.22 -15.57 -20.00
CA ALA A 419 -9.13 -15.05 -20.82
C ALA A 419 -7.74 -15.29 -20.21
N HIS A 420 -7.14 -16.46 -20.43
CA HIS A 420 -5.69 -16.71 -20.37
C HIS A 420 -4.91 -16.01 -19.23
N ALA A 421 -5.39 -16.10 -17.99
CA ALA A 421 -4.74 -15.44 -16.87
C ALA A 421 -3.34 -16.02 -16.56
N VAL A 422 -3.01 -17.20 -17.05
CA VAL A 422 -1.71 -17.86 -16.86
C VAL A 422 -0.67 -17.53 -17.94
N GLY A 423 -1.04 -16.82 -19.01
CA GLY A 423 -0.13 -16.44 -20.12
C GLY A 423 0.04 -17.52 -21.18
N ASP A 424 1.01 -17.32 -22.10
CA ASP A 424 1.14 -18.10 -23.33
C ASP A 424 1.69 -19.52 -23.11
N THR A 425 2.54 -19.71 -22.10
CA THR A 425 3.22 -21.00 -21.84
C THR A 425 3.24 -21.30 -20.35
N VAL A 426 2.72 -22.47 -20.00
CA VAL A 426 2.78 -23.04 -18.65
C VAL A 426 3.71 -24.25 -18.65
N VAL A 427 4.71 -24.23 -17.76
CA VAL A 427 5.67 -25.31 -17.57
C VAL A 427 5.43 -25.99 -16.23
N PHE A 428 5.03 -27.25 -16.23
CA PHE A 428 4.96 -28.07 -15.03
C PHE A 428 6.35 -28.59 -14.67
N ASN A 429 7.08 -27.86 -13.83
CA ASN A 429 8.46 -28.15 -13.48
C ASN A 429 8.64 -28.81 -12.10
N GLY A 430 7.57 -29.25 -11.50
CA GLY A 430 7.54 -30.01 -10.25
C GLY A 430 7.00 -31.41 -10.41
N THR A 431 6.54 -31.98 -9.30
CA THR A 431 5.89 -33.29 -9.24
C THR A 431 4.44 -33.20 -8.75
N THR A 432 4.01 -32.02 -8.31
CA THR A 432 2.69 -31.80 -7.67
C THR A 432 2.00 -30.54 -8.15
N GLY A 433 2.47 -29.92 -9.23
CA GLY A 433 1.87 -28.69 -9.76
C GLY A 433 0.50 -28.95 -10.38
N THR A 434 -0.48 -28.15 -10.06
CA THR A 434 -1.85 -28.26 -10.56
C THR A 434 -2.33 -26.94 -11.10
N LEU A 435 -2.92 -26.96 -12.29
CA LEU A 435 -3.63 -25.84 -12.88
C LEU A 435 -5.13 -26.15 -12.93
N LEU A 436 -5.92 -25.27 -12.37
CA LEU A 436 -7.38 -25.36 -12.31
C LEU A 436 -7.95 -24.27 -13.23
N PHE A 437 -8.66 -24.65 -14.25
CA PHE A 437 -9.47 -23.73 -15.04
C PHE A 437 -10.89 -23.69 -14.46
N SER A 438 -11.33 -22.53 -14.01
CA SER A 438 -12.72 -22.30 -13.68
C SER A 438 -13.38 -21.48 -14.78
N ASN A 439 -14.42 -22.04 -15.34
CA ASN A 439 -15.20 -21.37 -16.34
C ASN A 439 -16.66 -21.27 -15.92
N SER A 440 -17.32 -20.20 -16.31
CA SER A 440 -18.76 -20.11 -16.17
C SER A 440 -19.42 -21.30 -16.88
N ILE A 441 -20.27 -22.03 -16.17
CA ILE A 441 -21.05 -23.15 -16.73
C ILE A 441 -21.92 -22.75 -17.93
N TYR A 442 -22.01 -21.47 -18.24
CA TYR A 442 -22.85 -20.90 -19.29
C TYR A 442 -22.07 -20.39 -20.52
N SER A 443 -20.73 -20.30 -20.46
CA SER A 443 -19.90 -19.82 -21.57
C SER A 443 -18.94 -20.89 -22.07
N TYR A 444 -18.73 -20.92 -23.40
CA TYR A 444 -17.62 -21.65 -24.00
C TYR A 444 -16.41 -20.75 -24.01
N SER A 445 -15.32 -21.17 -23.41
CA SER A 445 -14.02 -20.53 -23.58
C SER A 445 -13.08 -21.48 -24.30
N SER A 446 -12.23 -20.92 -25.15
CA SER A 446 -11.11 -21.63 -25.75
C SER A 446 -9.83 -21.20 -25.10
N ASP A 447 -9.01 -22.14 -24.67
CA ASP A 447 -7.68 -21.90 -24.15
C ASP A 447 -6.65 -22.47 -25.14
N ASN A 448 -5.67 -21.66 -25.55
CA ASN A 448 -4.59 -22.03 -26.43
C ASN A 448 -3.22 -22.02 -25.74
N THR A 449 -3.18 -21.99 -24.43
CA THR A 449 -1.95 -22.05 -23.63
C THR A 449 -1.10 -23.27 -24.04
N HIS A 450 0.20 -23.05 -24.26
CA HIS A 450 1.15 -24.11 -24.51
C HIS A 450 1.56 -24.76 -23.18
N PHE A 451 1.24 -26.01 -22.97
CA PHE A 451 1.69 -26.78 -21.82
C PHE A 451 3.00 -27.52 -22.13
N VAL A 452 3.94 -27.43 -21.19
CA VAL A 452 5.24 -28.12 -21.25
C VAL A 452 5.39 -28.94 -20.00
N VAL A 453 5.64 -30.25 -20.16
CA VAL A 453 5.94 -31.14 -19.02
C VAL A 453 7.30 -31.81 -19.30
N PRO A 454 8.40 -31.30 -18.72
CA PRO A 454 9.73 -31.86 -18.95
C PRO A 454 9.85 -33.30 -18.46
N ALA A 455 10.83 -34.05 -18.98
CA ALA A 455 11.14 -35.42 -18.57
C ALA A 455 11.28 -35.56 -17.05
N GLY A 456 10.64 -36.55 -16.46
CA GLY A 456 10.63 -36.81 -15.01
C GLY A 456 9.79 -35.83 -14.18
N LYS A 457 9.07 -34.90 -14.84
CA LYS A 457 8.11 -33.99 -14.17
C LYS A 457 6.69 -34.47 -14.32
N ARG A 458 5.81 -33.97 -13.44
CA ARG A 458 4.37 -34.29 -13.48
C ARG A 458 3.55 -33.04 -13.21
N GLY A 459 2.56 -32.84 -14.04
CA GLY A 459 1.54 -31.79 -13.87
C GLY A 459 0.14 -32.35 -13.85
N SER A 460 -0.80 -31.57 -13.38
CA SER A 460 -2.23 -31.88 -13.46
C SER A 460 -2.99 -30.67 -13.98
N ILE A 461 -3.92 -30.87 -14.89
CA ILE A 461 -4.88 -29.85 -15.30
C ILE A 461 -6.28 -30.31 -14.95
N TYR A 462 -7.08 -29.40 -14.41
CA TYR A 462 -8.49 -29.61 -14.10
C TYR A 462 -9.33 -28.69 -14.97
N LEU A 463 -10.14 -29.27 -15.81
CA LEU A 463 -11.06 -28.58 -16.69
C LEU A 463 -12.44 -28.56 -16.03
N ASP A 464 -12.80 -27.41 -15.46
CA ASP A 464 -14.13 -27.19 -14.91
C ASP A 464 -14.95 -26.30 -15.87
N GLY A 465 -16.24 -26.60 -16.02
CA GLY A 465 -17.09 -25.90 -16.97
C GLY A 465 -16.98 -26.44 -18.40
N ARG A 466 -17.31 -25.60 -19.37
CA ARG A 466 -17.33 -25.94 -20.81
C ARG A 466 -16.06 -25.43 -21.49
N CYS A 467 -14.92 -26.04 -21.19
CA CYS A 467 -13.64 -25.65 -21.77
C CYS A 467 -13.38 -26.32 -23.09
N VAL A 468 -12.85 -25.57 -24.03
CA VAL A 468 -12.24 -26.07 -25.29
C VAL A 468 -10.76 -25.75 -25.24
N TYR A 469 -9.91 -26.75 -25.03
CA TYR A 469 -8.47 -26.59 -25.06
C TYR A 469 -7.91 -26.83 -26.44
N THR A 470 -7.29 -25.82 -27.02
CA THR A 470 -6.73 -25.85 -28.41
C THR A 470 -5.22 -25.68 -28.43
N GLY A 471 -4.56 -25.52 -27.31
CA GLY A 471 -3.14 -25.28 -27.16
C GLY A 471 -2.27 -26.49 -27.48
N LYS A 472 -0.94 -26.27 -27.46
CA LYS A 472 0.05 -27.34 -27.66
C LYS A 472 0.38 -28.02 -26.32
N LEU A 473 0.69 -29.30 -26.41
CA LEU A 473 1.30 -30.05 -25.31
C LEU A 473 2.63 -30.63 -25.78
N THR A 474 3.71 -30.37 -25.07
CA THR A 474 5.05 -30.85 -25.41
C THR A 474 5.81 -31.32 -24.16
N GLY A 475 6.81 -32.16 -24.40
CA GLY A 475 7.70 -32.69 -23.33
C GLY A 475 7.56 -34.20 -23.19
N GLU A 476 8.34 -34.76 -22.28
CA GLU A 476 8.44 -36.20 -22.02
C GLU A 476 8.00 -36.58 -20.58
N GLY A 477 7.27 -35.69 -19.93
CA GLY A 477 6.79 -35.90 -18.56
C GLY A 477 5.43 -36.59 -18.50
N THR A 478 4.74 -36.42 -17.39
CA THR A 478 3.39 -36.93 -17.18
C THR A 478 2.40 -35.78 -16.96
N LEU A 479 1.31 -35.76 -17.72
CA LEU A 479 0.22 -34.82 -17.50
C LEU A 479 -1.06 -35.58 -17.14
N ASP A 480 -1.63 -35.30 -15.95
CA ASP A 480 -2.94 -35.77 -15.58
C ASP A 480 -3.99 -34.77 -16.05
N VAL A 481 -4.95 -35.23 -16.81
CA VAL A 481 -6.06 -34.40 -17.26
C VAL A 481 -7.35 -34.83 -16.57
N HIS A 482 -7.92 -33.91 -15.80
CA HIS A 482 -9.17 -34.14 -15.07
C HIS A 482 -10.29 -33.32 -15.71
N SER A 483 -11.35 -33.96 -16.13
CA SER A 483 -12.57 -33.32 -16.62
C SER A 483 -13.64 -33.43 -15.55
N GLN A 484 -14.03 -32.30 -14.97
CA GLN A 484 -15.06 -32.25 -13.92
C GLN A 484 -16.45 -31.92 -14.47
N SER A 485 -16.55 -31.55 -15.74
CA SER A 485 -17.81 -31.15 -16.36
C SER A 485 -18.12 -31.95 -17.61
N VAL A 486 -19.38 -32.00 -18.00
CA VAL A 486 -19.95 -32.91 -19.00
C VAL A 486 -19.53 -32.62 -20.46
N ARG A 487 -18.80 -31.50 -20.73
CA ARG A 487 -18.52 -31.07 -22.11
C ARG A 487 -17.18 -30.35 -22.24
N ASN A 488 -16.10 -31.00 -21.91
CA ASN A 488 -14.77 -30.48 -22.22
C ASN A 488 -14.28 -31.07 -23.56
N THR A 489 -13.58 -30.26 -24.33
CA THR A 489 -13.05 -30.65 -25.63
C THR A 489 -11.55 -30.40 -25.69
N LEU A 490 -10.77 -31.41 -26.04
CA LEU A 490 -9.34 -31.33 -26.20
C LEU A 490 -9.05 -31.40 -27.72
N GLN A 491 -8.65 -30.30 -28.34
CA GLN A 491 -8.41 -30.18 -29.79
C GLN A 491 -7.00 -29.69 -30.13
N GLY A 492 -6.13 -29.62 -29.13
CA GLY A 492 -4.77 -29.12 -29.30
C GLY A 492 -3.85 -30.10 -30.05
N ASP A 493 -2.67 -29.59 -30.44
CA ASP A 493 -1.59 -30.40 -31.02
C ASP A 493 -0.75 -31.02 -29.88
N TRP A 494 -0.90 -32.33 -29.71
CA TRP A 494 -0.20 -33.12 -28.69
C TRP A 494 0.76 -34.13 -29.33
N SER A 495 1.08 -33.97 -30.60
CA SER A 495 1.95 -34.90 -31.33
C SER A 495 3.39 -34.93 -30.87
N ALA A 496 3.81 -33.91 -30.07
CA ALA A 496 5.15 -33.78 -29.50
C ALA A 496 5.20 -34.05 -27.99
N PHE A 497 4.24 -34.84 -27.47
CA PHE A 497 4.17 -35.24 -26.05
C PHE A 497 4.27 -36.74 -25.87
#